data_bdd2d57d9593c1e4a7339b2b4aef1b1b
#
_entry.id   bdd2d57d9593c1e4a7339b2b4aef1b1b
#
_cell.length_a   1.000
_cell.length_b   1.000
_cell.length_c   1.000
_cell.angle_alpha   90.00
_cell.angle_beta   90.00
_cell.angle_gamma   90.00
#
_symmetry.space_group_name_H-M   'P 1'
#
loop_
_entity.id
_entity.type
_entity.pdbx_description
1 polymer ?
#
loop_
_entity_poly.entity_id
_entity_poly.type
_entity_poly.pdbx_seq_one_letter_code
_entity_poly.pdbx_strand_id
1 'polypeptide(L)'
;MYRRLVAVLMGAAVLLVSCGADKSAVVTTTSTTSVTTTTVSATPQTSMPDATVVPSSVKGTLSVPDEYPTIQAAVDAAAPGALILVKPGTYNEAVNVTTDNLTIRGLDRNTVILDGKFELDNGVRILGAKGVAVENMTAENYTHNGFFWTGVTGYRGSYLTSYRTGDYGVYAFKSMKGQLEHIYAAGSPDAGVYVGACFPCDSVVTDVVSEHNGLGYSGTNSGGNMLVVNSTFRFNRAGIVPNTGSYELCYPNRDTTIIGNLVYSNNQGDTPAIDVALLAMGNGIVAAGAVQNDIERNLVYDHDKTGIALVPYPENDANDVPPPASAWTKPCDPSAEAPTSPKKQSVLWDAQQNKVIGNVLSNNRQKDIVAASAGSDVSKLGNCFADNTFTSSGPADIEKLAPCGGKVTGDWTTTAYNVAAWLNEKHPPKVDYKTAKMPALQPQEQMPDAATAPAHPATDVPFKVDLAAIKVPAKPAG
;
A
#
# COMPACT_ATOMS: atom_id res chain seq x y z
N MET A 1 29.01 -13.87 -26.54
CA MET A 1 27.98 -12.95 -27.09
C MET A 1 27.21 -12.19 -25.99
N TYR A 2 27.32 -12.59 -24.72
CA TYR A 2 26.57 -12.03 -23.58
C TYR A 2 27.10 -10.70 -22.98
N ARG A 3 28.33 -10.30 -23.30
CA ARG A 3 28.92 -9.06 -22.74
C ARG A 3 28.46 -7.75 -23.40
N ARG A 4 27.68 -7.81 -24.49
CA ARG A 4 27.23 -6.61 -25.21
C ARG A 4 25.79 -6.17 -24.88
N LEU A 5 24.98 -7.01 -24.21
CA LEU A 5 23.60 -6.64 -23.84
C LEU A 5 23.53 -5.80 -22.54
N VAL A 6 24.49 -5.96 -21.63
CA VAL A 6 24.52 -5.19 -20.36
C VAL A 6 24.87 -3.71 -20.58
N ALA A 7 25.59 -3.39 -21.67
CA ALA A 7 26.01 -2.03 -21.95
C ALA A 7 24.92 -1.11 -22.57
N VAL A 8 23.82 -1.67 -23.07
CA VAL A 8 22.72 -0.90 -23.67
C VAL A 8 21.65 -0.50 -22.66
N LEU A 9 21.61 -1.14 -21.50
CA LEU A 9 20.69 -0.80 -20.41
C LEU A 9 21.12 0.42 -19.56
N MET A 10 22.34 0.91 -19.73
CA MET A 10 22.88 2.04 -18.96
C MET A 10 22.59 3.42 -19.56
N GLY A 11 21.84 3.53 -20.66
CA GLY A 11 21.63 4.79 -21.40
C GLY A 11 20.28 5.49 -21.19
N ALA A 12 19.32 4.88 -20.53
CA ALA A 12 18.05 5.51 -20.22
C ALA A 12 18.01 5.89 -18.74
N ALA A 13 18.52 7.09 -18.42
CA ALA A 13 18.33 7.72 -17.12
C ALA A 13 16.85 8.06 -16.97
N VAL A 14 16.05 7.13 -16.50
CA VAL A 14 14.74 7.45 -15.94
C VAL A 14 15.02 7.96 -14.53
N LEU A 15 14.84 9.25 -14.33
CA LEU A 15 14.76 9.86 -13.01
C LEU A 15 13.53 9.27 -12.29
N LEU A 16 13.72 8.16 -11.61
CA LEU A 16 12.77 7.68 -10.63
C LEU A 16 12.91 8.61 -9.42
N VAL A 17 12.02 9.59 -9.34
CA VAL A 17 11.83 10.35 -8.11
C VAL A 17 11.26 9.36 -7.10
N SER A 18 12.08 8.98 -6.12
CA SER A 18 11.64 8.21 -4.97
C SER A 18 10.48 8.93 -4.30
N CYS A 19 9.41 8.24 -3.98
CA CYS A 19 8.43 8.72 -3.02
C CYS A 19 9.17 8.99 -1.72
N GLY A 20 9.47 10.27 -1.48
CA GLY A 20 10.24 10.70 -0.32
C GLY A 20 9.42 10.55 0.94
N ALA A 21 9.96 9.86 1.91
CA ALA A 21 9.59 10.12 3.29
C ALA A 21 9.84 11.61 3.59
N ASP A 22 8.88 12.26 4.22
CA ASP A 22 8.94 13.67 4.61
C ASP A 22 10.31 14.05 5.16
N LYS A 23 11.08 14.82 4.40
CA LYS A 23 12.20 15.58 4.93
C LYS A 23 11.67 16.95 5.32
N SER A 24 11.25 17.09 6.56
CA SER A 24 11.15 18.41 7.20
C SER A 24 12.54 19.04 7.20
N ALA A 25 12.81 19.89 6.25
CA ALA A 25 14.05 20.69 6.20
C ALA A 25 13.98 21.71 7.34
N VAL A 26 14.75 21.47 8.39
CA VAL A 26 15.10 22.50 9.36
C VAL A 26 16.03 23.48 8.65
N VAL A 27 15.51 24.62 8.24
CA VAL A 27 16.30 25.74 7.75
C VAL A 27 16.94 26.41 8.96
N THR A 28 18.20 26.10 9.21
CA THR A 28 19.02 26.83 10.17
C THR A 28 19.55 28.09 9.50
N THR A 29 18.85 29.20 9.64
CA THR A 29 19.38 30.52 9.32
C THR A 29 20.27 30.99 10.45
N THR A 30 21.57 30.96 10.27
CA THR A 30 22.55 31.66 11.12
C THR A 30 22.50 33.14 10.78
N SER A 31 21.78 33.92 11.61
CA SER A 31 21.90 35.38 11.62
C SER A 31 22.85 35.79 12.73
N THR A 32 24.01 36.27 12.35
CA THR A 32 24.91 37.04 13.23
C THR A 32 24.35 38.43 13.43
N THR A 33 23.87 38.73 14.65
CA THR A 33 23.50 40.09 15.06
C THR A 33 24.31 40.47 16.28
N SER A 34 25.01 41.58 16.12
CA SER A 34 25.86 42.24 17.12
C SER A 34 25.02 42.68 18.35
N VAL A 35 25.53 42.39 19.51
CA VAL A 35 24.97 42.78 20.80
C VAL A 35 25.29 44.24 21.08
N THR A 36 24.27 45.08 21.22
CA THR A 36 24.34 46.40 21.86
C THR A 36 23.62 46.30 23.18
N THR A 37 24.39 46.44 24.27
CA THR A 37 23.89 46.42 25.63
C THR A 37 23.19 47.73 25.97
N THR A 38 21.90 47.68 26.25
CA THR A 38 21.19 48.80 26.87
C THR A 38 20.52 48.29 28.15
N THR A 39 20.96 48.80 29.29
CA THR A 39 20.38 48.56 30.60
C THR A 39 19.03 49.23 30.71
N VAL A 40 17.96 48.49 30.97
CA VAL A 40 16.66 49.02 31.36
C VAL A 40 16.21 48.41 32.67
N SER A 41 15.80 49.30 33.54
CA SER A 41 15.35 49.15 34.95
C SER A 41 14.18 48.18 35.09
N ALA A 42 14.16 47.41 36.16
CA ALA A 42 13.14 46.45 36.53
C ALA A 42 11.85 47.10 36.94
N THR A 43 10.74 46.72 36.35
CA THR A 43 9.38 46.92 36.82
C THR A 43 8.76 45.62 37.32
N PRO A 44 7.84 45.60 38.29
CA PRO A 44 7.49 44.39 39.04
C PRO A 44 6.70 43.38 38.18
N GLN A 45 7.05 42.12 38.37
CA GLN A 45 6.44 40.93 37.77
C GLN A 45 4.96 40.81 38.18
N THR A 46 4.07 40.93 37.20
CA THR A 46 2.71 40.42 37.31
C THR A 46 2.73 38.90 37.21
N SER A 47 2.08 38.24 38.17
CA SER A 47 1.92 36.80 38.28
C SER A 47 1.57 36.14 36.96
N MET A 48 2.31 35.06 36.60
CA MET A 48 1.94 34.15 35.50
C MET A 48 0.53 33.62 35.77
N PRO A 49 -0.28 33.48 34.73
CA PRO A 49 -1.52 32.70 34.84
C PRO A 49 -1.13 31.24 35.15
N ASP A 50 -1.91 30.66 36.04
CA ASP A 50 -1.79 29.26 36.47
C ASP A 50 -1.66 28.33 35.29
N ALA A 51 -0.82 27.31 35.46
CA ALA A 51 -0.65 26.21 34.53
C ALA A 51 -2.01 25.71 34.08
N THR A 52 -2.25 25.74 32.79
CA THR A 52 -3.40 25.10 32.16
C THR A 52 -3.50 23.67 32.65
N VAL A 53 -4.54 23.40 33.44
CA VAL A 53 -4.92 22.06 33.84
C VAL A 53 -5.14 21.28 32.54
N VAL A 54 -4.25 20.30 32.26
CA VAL A 54 -4.46 19.36 31.17
C VAL A 54 -5.79 18.66 31.46
N PRO A 55 -6.79 18.75 30.58
CA PRO A 55 -8.08 18.11 30.82
C PRO A 55 -7.84 16.63 31.11
N SER A 56 -8.46 16.10 32.17
CA SER A 56 -8.44 14.66 32.42
C SER A 56 -9.06 13.96 31.22
N SER A 57 -8.32 13.00 30.62
CA SER A 57 -8.80 12.24 29.45
C SER A 57 -10.12 11.52 29.76
N VAL A 58 -11.07 11.59 28.83
CA VAL A 58 -12.44 11.04 28.98
C VAL A 58 -12.44 9.58 28.52
N LYS A 59 -12.96 8.69 29.39
CA LYS A 59 -13.28 7.30 29.04
C LYS A 59 -14.75 7.18 28.65
N GLY A 60 -15.02 6.22 27.74
CA GLY A 60 -16.38 5.95 27.29
C GLY A 60 -16.63 6.45 25.87
N THR A 61 -17.83 6.88 25.60
CA THR A 61 -18.24 7.37 24.27
C THR A 61 -18.23 8.88 24.23
N LEU A 62 -17.57 9.46 23.23
CA LEU A 62 -17.53 10.87 22.91
C LEU A 62 -18.30 11.11 21.61
N SER A 63 -19.13 12.14 21.54
CA SER A 63 -20.00 12.39 20.40
C SER A 63 -19.58 13.67 19.65
N VAL A 64 -19.47 13.55 18.33
CA VAL A 64 -19.15 14.66 17.42
C VAL A 64 -20.36 14.88 16.49
N PRO A 65 -20.90 16.10 16.32
CA PRO A 65 -20.46 17.36 16.91
C PRO A 65 -21.14 17.72 18.25
N ASP A 66 -21.94 16.85 18.86
CA ASP A 66 -22.79 17.22 19.98
C ASP A 66 -22.02 17.64 21.24
N GLU A 67 -20.99 16.87 21.62
CA GLU A 67 -20.17 17.13 22.80
C GLU A 67 -18.85 17.81 22.42
N TYR A 68 -18.31 17.46 21.27
CA TYR A 68 -17.05 18.00 20.74
C TYR A 68 -17.29 18.57 19.35
N PRO A 69 -16.93 19.85 19.09
CA PRO A 69 -17.26 20.52 17.83
C PRO A 69 -16.53 19.91 16.62
N THR A 70 -15.40 19.21 16.85
CA THR A 70 -14.56 18.61 15.82
C THR A 70 -14.13 17.20 16.22
N ILE A 71 -13.75 16.38 15.22
CA ILE A 71 -13.21 15.03 15.46
C ILE A 71 -11.89 15.15 16.21
N GLN A 72 -11.01 16.11 15.84
CA GLN A 72 -9.74 16.32 16.53
C GLN A 72 -9.94 16.67 18.00
N ALA A 73 -10.90 17.55 18.32
CA ALA A 73 -11.18 17.91 19.72
C ALA A 73 -11.63 16.70 20.57
N ALA A 74 -12.41 15.78 19.98
CA ALA A 74 -12.78 14.54 20.63
C ALA A 74 -11.57 13.60 20.80
N VAL A 75 -10.70 13.50 19.79
CA VAL A 75 -9.44 12.72 19.87
C VAL A 75 -8.52 13.24 20.96
N ASP A 76 -8.36 14.56 21.07
CA ASP A 76 -7.51 15.22 22.08
C ASP A 76 -8.02 14.99 23.52
N ALA A 77 -9.35 14.89 23.67
CA ALA A 77 -9.99 14.61 24.96
C ALA A 77 -10.04 13.11 25.33
N ALA A 78 -9.90 12.21 24.36
CA ALA A 78 -10.14 10.79 24.55
C ALA A 78 -9.07 10.10 25.38
N ALA A 79 -9.50 9.24 26.32
CA ALA A 79 -8.62 8.30 27.01
C ALA A 79 -8.43 7.03 26.18
N PRO A 80 -7.36 6.25 26.40
CA PRO A 80 -7.23 4.93 25.82
C PRO A 80 -8.46 4.04 26.08
N GLY A 81 -8.98 3.42 25.01
CA GLY A 81 -10.18 2.60 25.04
C GLY A 81 -11.49 3.37 24.81
N ALA A 82 -11.43 4.67 24.51
CA ALA A 82 -12.61 5.45 24.18
C ALA A 82 -13.15 5.15 22.77
N LEU A 83 -14.45 5.39 22.60
CA LEU A 83 -15.16 5.37 21.33
C LEU A 83 -15.58 6.78 20.94
N ILE A 84 -15.16 7.26 19.80
CA ILE A 84 -15.61 8.53 19.22
C ILE A 84 -16.66 8.21 18.16
N LEU A 85 -17.91 8.63 18.38
CA LEU A 85 -19.01 8.51 17.43
C LEU A 85 -19.19 9.81 16.66
N VAL A 86 -19.04 9.72 15.34
CA VAL A 86 -19.13 10.88 14.45
C VAL A 86 -20.46 10.82 13.71
N LYS A 87 -21.30 11.86 13.88
CA LYS A 87 -22.58 11.98 13.20
C LYS A 87 -22.43 12.43 11.74
N PRO A 88 -23.45 12.19 10.90
CA PRO A 88 -23.48 12.69 9.54
C PRO A 88 -23.13 14.19 9.45
N GLY A 89 -22.23 14.52 8.54
CA GLY A 89 -21.71 15.87 8.31
C GLY A 89 -20.44 15.84 7.46
N THR A 90 -20.06 17.02 6.95
CA THR A 90 -18.79 17.23 6.25
C THR A 90 -17.82 17.95 7.19
N TYR A 91 -16.68 17.29 7.44
CA TYR A 91 -15.64 17.72 8.37
C TYR A 91 -14.39 18.12 7.58
N ASN A 92 -14.02 19.40 7.61
CA ASN A 92 -12.78 19.88 7.00
C ASN A 92 -11.65 19.79 8.02
N GLU A 93 -11.18 18.59 8.28
CA GLU A 93 -10.17 18.29 9.31
C GLU A 93 -9.08 17.38 8.77
N ALA A 94 -7.88 17.51 9.33
CA ALA A 94 -6.79 16.56 9.26
C ALA A 94 -6.59 15.99 10.67
N VAL A 95 -7.15 14.83 10.94
CA VAL A 95 -7.21 14.24 12.27
C VAL A 95 -5.92 13.47 12.57
N ASN A 96 -5.23 13.81 13.67
CA ASN A 96 -4.03 13.13 14.12
C ASN A 96 -4.30 12.37 15.43
N VAL A 97 -3.93 11.09 15.46
CA VAL A 97 -4.19 10.18 16.58
C VAL A 97 -2.88 9.62 17.09
N THR A 98 -2.63 9.81 18.39
CA THR A 98 -1.50 9.20 19.13
C THR A 98 -1.97 8.41 20.36
N THR A 99 -3.28 8.42 20.64
CA THR A 99 -3.88 7.72 21.77
C THR A 99 -4.10 6.25 21.45
N ASP A 100 -3.62 5.37 22.33
CA ASP A 100 -3.77 3.93 22.20
C ASP A 100 -5.24 3.46 22.35
N ASN A 101 -5.57 2.36 21.70
CA ASN A 101 -6.86 1.67 21.80
C ASN A 101 -8.09 2.55 21.49
N LEU A 102 -7.94 3.55 20.65
CA LEU A 102 -9.01 4.44 20.25
C LEU A 102 -9.83 3.84 19.10
N THR A 103 -11.15 3.99 19.17
CA THR A 103 -12.04 3.71 18.04
C THR A 103 -12.70 4.99 17.56
N ILE A 104 -12.54 5.34 16.29
CA ILE A 104 -13.20 6.47 15.64
C ILE A 104 -14.19 5.89 14.64
N ARG A 105 -15.50 6.13 14.82
CA ARG A 105 -16.54 5.53 14.01
C ARG A 105 -17.57 6.55 13.53
N GLY A 106 -17.78 6.59 12.22
CA GLY A 106 -18.90 7.30 11.62
C GLY A 106 -20.21 6.53 11.83
N LEU A 107 -21.31 7.26 12.09
CA LEU A 107 -22.62 6.64 12.17
C LEU A 107 -23.20 6.26 10.80
N ASP A 108 -22.69 6.86 9.73
CA ASP A 108 -23.05 6.55 8.35
C ASP A 108 -21.87 6.78 7.42
N ARG A 109 -21.42 5.71 6.74
CA ARG A 109 -20.24 5.72 5.86
C ARG A 109 -20.32 6.76 4.74
N ASN A 110 -21.52 6.95 4.18
CA ASN A 110 -21.74 7.78 3.00
C ASN A 110 -22.01 9.24 3.32
N THR A 111 -22.26 9.58 4.58
CA THR A 111 -22.61 10.95 5.01
C THR A 111 -21.72 11.49 6.13
N VAL A 112 -20.85 10.68 6.72
CA VAL A 112 -19.74 11.14 7.56
C VAL A 112 -18.53 11.30 6.63
N ILE A 113 -18.28 12.55 6.19
CA ILE A 113 -17.30 12.84 5.15
C ILE A 113 -16.21 13.76 5.72
N LEU A 114 -14.96 13.27 5.72
CA LEU A 114 -13.79 14.11 5.92
C LEU A 114 -13.36 14.61 4.54
N ASP A 115 -13.43 15.95 4.32
CA ASP A 115 -13.07 16.58 3.04
C ASP A 115 -11.85 17.48 3.20
N GLY A 116 -10.73 17.05 2.60
CA GLY A 116 -9.47 17.79 2.62
C GLY A 116 -9.44 19.01 1.70
N LYS A 117 -10.42 19.20 0.82
CA LYS A 117 -10.52 20.30 -0.16
C LYS A 117 -9.27 20.49 -1.02
N PHE A 118 -8.48 19.44 -1.19
CA PHE A 118 -7.15 19.47 -1.84
C PHE A 118 -6.15 20.43 -1.17
N GLU A 119 -6.33 20.72 0.10
CA GLU A 119 -5.49 21.60 0.91
C GLU A 119 -4.87 20.88 2.11
N LEU A 120 -5.65 20.00 2.78
CA LEU A 120 -5.22 19.24 3.94
C LEU A 120 -4.44 17.99 3.52
N ASP A 121 -3.52 17.52 4.38
CA ASP A 121 -2.58 16.44 4.05
C ASP A 121 -3.21 15.03 4.14
N ASN A 122 -3.76 14.64 5.29
CA ASN A 122 -4.36 13.32 5.50
C ASN A 122 -5.73 13.43 6.18
N GLY A 123 -6.64 12.51 5.89
CA GLY A 123 -7.95 12.49 6.55
C GLY A 123 -7.83 12.10 8.02
N VAL A 124 -7.42 10.85 8.28
CA VAL A 124 -7.08 10.38 9.62
C VAL A 124 -5.67 9.79 9.60
N ARG A 125 -4.77 10.32 10.41
CA ARG A 125 -3.39 9.86 10.55
C ARG A 125 -3.13 9.37 11.96
N ILE A 126 -2.72 8.10 12.08
CA ILE A 126 -2.38 7.44 13.33
C ILE A 126 -0.86 7.27 13.41
N LEU A 127 -0.25 7.77 14.48
CA LEU A 127 1.20 7.84 14.66
C LEU A 127 1.63 7.08 15.91
N GLY A 128 2.34 5.96 15.74
CA GLY A 128 3.00 5.22 16.81
C GLY A 128 2.09 4.64 17.91
N ALA A 129 0.77 4.76 17.75
CA ALA A 129 -0.21 4.26 18.71
C ALA A 129 -0.40 2.74 18.58
N LYS A 130 -1.12 2.15 19.54
CA LYS A 130 -1.49 0.74 19.53
C LYS A 130 -3.00 0.58 19.54
N GLY A 131 -3.50 -0.42 18.80
CA GLY A 131 -4.91 -0.82 18.89
C GLY A 131 -5.91 0.21 18.38
N VAL A 132 -5.61 0.97 17.32
CA VAL A 132 -6.48 2.04 16.81
C VAL A 132 -7.33 1.55 15.65
N ALA A 133 -8.65 1.72 15.77
CA ALA A 133 -9.63 1.44 14.73
C ALA A 133 -10.25 2.71 14.15
N VAL A 134 -10.41 2.76 12.83
CA VAL A 134 -11.17 3.79 12.11
C VAL A 134 -12.23 3.09 11.27
N GLU A 135 -13.48 3.48 11.45
CA GLU A 135 -14.61 2.70 10.92
C GLU A 135 -15.71 3.59 10.33
N ASN A 136 -16.34 3.08 9.27
CA ASN A 136 -17.61 3.54 8.72
C ASN A 136 -17.68 5.03 8.36
N MET A 137 -16.71 5.51 7.57
CA MET A 137 -16.64 6.91 7.11
C MET A 137 -15.96 7.07 5.77
N THR A 138 -16.09 8.24 5.16
CA THR A 138 -15.46 8.63 3.91
C THR A 138 -14.38 9.69 4.16
N ALA A 139 -13.23 9.55 3.49
CA ALA A 139 -12.20 10.58 3.38
C ALA A 139 -11.97 10.92 1.89
N GLU A 140 -12.04 12.19 1.53
CA GLU A 140 -11.90 12.62 0.15
C GLU A 140 -11.08 13.91 0.00
N ASN A 141 -10.50 14.11 -1.20
CA ASN A 141 -9.82 15.34 -1.61
C ASN A 141 -8.63 15.73 -0.71
N TYR A 142 -7.88 14.78 -0.18
CA TYR A 142 -6.65 15.04 0.57
C TYR A 142 -5.44 15.13 -0.34
N THR A 143 -4.41 15.88 0.07
CA THR A 143 -3.18 16.04 -0.74
C THR A 143 -2.23 14.86 -0.60
N HIS A 144 -2.40 14.01 0.42
CA HIS A 144 -1.68 12.75 0.62
C HIS A 144 -2.64 11.59 0.76
N ASN A 145 -3.03 11.19 1.97
CA ASN A 145 -3.74 9.94 2.20
C ASN A 145 -5.16 10.16 2.74
N GLY A 146 -6.05 9.23 2.45
CA GLY A 146 -7.36 9.20 3.11
C GLY A 146 -7.23 8.76 4.56
N PHE A 147 -6.71 7.55 4.78
CA PHE A 147 -6.50 6.96 6.10
C PHE A 147 -5.08 6.40 6.19
N PHE A 148 -4.35 6.77 7.25
CA PHE A 148 -2.93 6.50 7.36
C PHE A 148 -2.52 5.99 8.74
N TRP A 149 -1.97 4.79 8.83
CA TRP A 149 -1.33 4.23 10.01
C TRP A 149 0.18 4.14 9.79
N THR A 150 0.98 4.69 10.69
CA THR A 150 2.44 4.59 10.62
C THR A 150 3.06 4.29 11.98
N GLY A 151 3.89 3.23 12.02
CA GLY A 151 4.51 2.75 13.25
C GLY A 151 3.52 2.18 14.27
N VAL A 152 2.40 1.65 13.80
CA VAL A 152 1.27 1.19 14.62
C VAL A 152 1.31 -0.33 14.80
N THR A 153 1.05 -0.81 16.01
CA THR A 153 0.83 -2.23 16.29
C THR A 153 -0.62 -2.47 16.67
N GLY A 154 -1.31 -3.31 15.91
CA GLY A 154 -2.75 -3.49 16.05
C GLY A 154 -3.50 -2.32 15.41
N TYR A 155 -3.92 -2.47 14.15
CA TYR A 155 -4.69 -1.44 13.44
C TYR A 155 -5.89 -2.05 12.72
N ARG A 156 -6.96 -1.27 12.61
CA ARG A 156 -8.14 -1.68 11.85
C ARG A 156 -8.70 -0.52 11.05
N GLY A 157 -8.89 -0.75 9.76
CA GLY A 157 -9.69 0.09 8.89
C GLY A 157 -10.87 -0.73 8.37
N SER A 158 -12.10 -0.32 8.65
CA SER A 158 -13.29 -1.11 8.31
C SER A 158 -14.42 -0.23 7.79
N TYR A 159 -15.08 -0.64 6.71
CA TYR A 159 -16.14 0.16 6.05
C TYR A 159 -15.68 1.59 5.70
N LEU A 160 -14.48 1.69 5.14
CA LEU A 160 -13.89 2.98 4.76
C LEU A 160 -14.06 3.25 3.26
N THR A 161 -14.33 4.50 2.94
CA THR A 161 -14.28 5.01 1.57
C THR A 161 -13.17 6.05 1.45
N SER A 162 -12.23 5.84 0.54
CA SER A 162 -11.22 6.85 0.19
C SER A 162 -11.39 7.26 -1.27
N TYR A 163 -11.47 8.56 -1.51
CA TYR A 163 -11.75 9.07 -2.84
C TYR A 163 -10.92 10.32 -3.17
N ARG A 164 -10.17 10.30 -4.29
CA ARG A 164 -9.32 11.42 -4.75
C ARG A 164 -8.31 11.89 -3.71
N THR A 165 -7.37 11.03 -3.38
CA THR A 165 -6.23 11.35 -2.49
C THR A 165 -4.93 11.45 -3.29
N GLY A 166 -3.97 12.24 -2.81
CA GLY A 166 -2.77 12.60 -3.57
C GLY A 166 -1.68 11.53 -3.62
N ASP A 167 -1.71 10.57 -2.70
CA ASP A 167 -0.79 9.43 -2.66
C ASP A 167 -1.58 8.12 -2.56
N TYR A 168 -2.02 7.72 -1.35
CA TYR A 168 -2.72 6.46 -1.09
C TYR A 168 -4.14 6.69 -0.59
N GLY A 169 -5.02 5.78 -0.95
CA GLY A 169 -6.37 5.75 -0.35
C GLY A 169 -6.31 5.35 1.11
N VAL A 170 -5.83 4.15 1.39
CA VAL A 170 -5.64 3.56 2.72
C VAL A 170 -4.21 3.05 2.82
N TYR A 171 -3.46 3.56 3.77
CA TYR A 171 -2.03 3.41 3.86
C TYR A 171 -1.59 2.91 5.24
N ALA A 172 -1.00 1.71 5.31
CA ALA A 172 -0.38 1.16 6.52
C ALA A 172 1.12 0.98 6.28
N PHE A 173 1.93 1.87 6.89
CA PHE A 173 3.37 1.93 6.74
C PHE A 173 4.09 1.63 8.04
N LYS A 174 5.09 0.75 8.02
CA LYS A 174 5.81 0.33 9.24
C LYS A 174 4.84 -0.13 10.36
N SER A 175 3.69 -0.68 9.96
CA SER A 175 2.63 -1.08 10.88
C SER A 175 2.38 -2.58 10.77
N MET A 176 1.99 -3.21 11.87
CA MET A 176 1.81 -4.66 11.95
C MET A 176 0.57 -5.05 12.73
N LYS A 177 0.14 -6.31 12.58
CA LYS A 177 -1.08 -6.86 13.21
C LYS A 177 -2.31 -6.07 12.82
N GLY A 178 -2.52 -5.95 11.50
CA GLY A 178 -3.54 -5.10 10.93
C GLY A 178 -4.67 -5.84 10.22
N GLN A 179 -5.79 -5.13 10.11
CA GLN A 179 -6.98 -5.61 9.41
C GLN A 179 -7.59 -4.46 8.61
N LEU A 180 -7.61 -4.62 7.30
CA LEU A 180 -8.23 -3.70 6.35
C LEU A 180 -9.35 -4.45 5.62
N GLU A 181 -10.60 -4.05 5.83
CA GLU A 181 -11.77 -4.77 5.33
C GLU A 181 -12.92 -3.84 4.92
N HIS A 182 -13.78 -4.29 4.02
CA HIS A 182 -14.92 -3.53 3.49
C HIS A 182 -14.53 -2.14 2.99
N ILE A 183 -13.42 -2.05 2.26
CA ILE A 183 -12.85 -0.78 1.79
C ILE A 183 -13.23 -0.52 0.33
N TYR A 184 -13.60 0.71 0.03
CA TYR A 184 -13.63 1.25 -1.32
C TYR A 184 -12.56 2.33 -1.46
N ALA A 185 -11.67 2.20 -2.44
CA ALA A 185 -10.60 3.18 -2.67
C ALA A 185 -10.48 3.52 -4.16
N ALA A 186 -10.58 4.82 -4.50
CA ALA A 186 -10.50 5.26 -5.89
C ALA A 186 -9.86 6.65 -6.06
N GLY A 187 -9.06 6.82 -7.10
CA GLY A 187 -8.50 8.10 -7.50
C GLY A 187 -7.16 8.45 -6.85
N SER A 188 -6.43 7.47 -6.35
CA SER A 188 -5.11 7.63 -5.73
C SER A 188 -3.99 7.36 -6.76
N PRO A 189 -3.00 8.25 -6.94
CA PRO A 189 -1.96 8.09 -7.97
C PRO A 189 -0.93 6.99 -7.64
N ASP A 190 -0.70 6.68 -6.36
CA ASP A 190 0.14 5.55 -5.99
C ASP A 190 -0.73 4.29 -5.89
N ALA A 191 -1.42 4.06 -4.80
CA ALA A 191 -2.29 2.90 -4.68
C ALA A 191 -3.60 3.19 -3.92
N GLY A 192 -4.65 2.44 -4.26
CA GLY A 192 -5.89 2.48 -3.48
C GLY A 192 -5.67 1.95 -2.07
N VAL A 193 -4.94 0.84 -1.92
CA VAL A 193 -4.57 0.24 -0.63
C VAL A 193 -3.09 -0.12 -0.63
N TYR A 194 -2.42 0.19 0.47
CA TYR A 194 -1.01 -0.13 0.69
C TYR A 194 -0.78 -0.73 2.08
N VAL A 195 0.02 -1.79 2.14
CA VAL A 195 0.63 -2.29 3.38
C VAL A 195 2.10 -2.56 3.10
N GLY A 196 3.02 -1.91 3.82
CA GLY A 196 4.44 -2.06 3.54
C GLY A 196 5.39 -1.72 4.67
N ALA A 197 6.67 -1.96 4.40
CA ALA A 197 7.78 -1.79 5.34
C ALA A 197 7.55 -2.55 6.67
N CYS A 198 7.10 -3.80 6.60
CA CYS A 198 6.87 -4.68 7.76
C CYS A 198 7.23 -6.14 7.47
N PHE A 199 7.85 -6.81 8.45
CA PHE A 199 8.07 -8.26 8.45
C PHE A 199 8.33 -8.79 9.88
N PRO A 200 7.46 -9.65 10.46
CA PRO A 200 6.16 -10.03 9.91
C PRO A 200 5.17 -8.87 9.96
N CYS A 201 4.34 -8.74 8.91
CA CYS A 201 3.22 -7.78 8.93
C CYS A 201 2.06 -8.28 9.79
N ASP A 202 1.81 -9.60 9.83
CA ASP A 202 0.64 -10.19 10.51
C ASP A 202 -0.64 -9.44 10.16
N SER A 203 -0.91 -9.23 8.88
CA SER A 203 -1.99 -8.33 8.45
C SER A 203 -2.86 -8.94 7.36
N VAL A 204 -4.12 -8.54 7.34
CA VAL A 204 -5.14 -9.00 6.37
C VAL A 204 -5.75 -7.81 5.64
N VAL A 205 -5.80 -7.92 4.32
CA VAL A 205 -6.57 -7.06 3.42
C VAL A 205 -7.63 -7.92 2.76
N THR A 206 -8.90 -7.65 3.02
CA THR A 206 -10.02 -8.47 2.55
C THR A 206 -11.26 -7.64 2.22
N ASP A 207 -12.09 -8.14 1.31
CA ASP A 207 -13.33 -7.46 0.90
C ASP A 207 -13.12 -5.99 0.51
N VAL A 208 -12.10 -5.76 -0.31
CA VAL A 208 -11.71 -4.45 -0.81
C VAL A 208 -12.15 -4.33 -2.27
N VAL A 209 -12.68 -3.17 -2.63
CA VAL A 209 -12.81 -2.73 -4.02
C VAL A 209 -11.87 -1.56 -4.23
N SER A 210 -10.85 -1.76 -5.05
CA SER A 210 -9.86 -0.73 -5.39
C SER A 210 -9.84 -0.51 -6.90
N GLU A 211 -10.27 0.67 -7.34
CA GLU A 211 -10.44 0.99 -8.75
C GLU A 211 -10.05 2.43 -9.10
N HIS A 212 -9.72 2.67 -10.36
CA HIS A 212 -9.33 3.99 -10.88
C HIS A 212 -8.13 4.65 -10.17
N ASN A 213 -7.23 3.84 -9.64
CA ASN A 213 -5.97 4.28 -9.02
C ASN A 213 -4.78 4.08 -9.95
N GLY A 214 -3.59 4.48 -9.53
CA GLY A 214 -2.34 4.05 -10.14
C GLY A 214 -2.18 2.53 -9.99
N LEU A 215 -2.11 2.06 -8.76
CA LEU A 215 -2.12 0.64 -8.42
C LEU A 215 -3.38 0.32 -7.62
N GLY A 216 -3.96 -0.86 -7.81
CA GLY A 216 -5.04 -1.31 -6.96
C GLY A 216 -4.55 -1.60 -5.54
N TYR A 217 -3.49 -2.39 -5.42
CA TYR A 217 -2.76 -2.66 -4.19
C TYR A 217 -1.25 -2.53 -4.42
N SER A 218 -0.56 -1.92 -3.48
CA SER A 218 0.89 -1.89 -3.41
C SER A 218 1.39 -2.50 -2.09
N GLY A 219 2.44 -3.32 -2.16
CA GLY A 219 2.99 -4.01 -1.01
C GLY A 219 4.50 -3.93 -0.99
N THR A 220 5.08 -2.73 -0.84
CA THR A 220 6.53 -2.57 -0.82
C THR A 220 7.12 -3.14 0.45
N ASN A 221 8.05 -4.11 0.31
CA ASN A 221 8.77 -4.72 1.43
C ASN A 221 7.84 -5.22 2.55
N SER A 222 6.66 -5.71 2.19
CA SER A 222 5.72 -6.32 3.12
C SER A 222 5.87 -7.84 3.14
N GLY A 223 5.38 -8.49 4.18
CA GLY A 223 5.32 -9.95 4.23
C GLY A 223 5.28 -10.55 5.61
N GLY A 224 5.38 -11.89 5.67
CA GLY A 224 5.23 -12.62 6.92
C GLY A 224 3.80 -12.58 7.43
N ASN A 225 3.01 -13.60 7.09
CA ASN A 225 1.57 -13.68 7.36
C ASN A 225 0.84 -12.41 6.86
N MET A 226 1.20 -11.95 5.65
CA MET A 226 0.50 -10.87 4.95
C MET A 226 -0.49 -11.49 3.97
N LEU A 227 -1.78 -11.19 4.13
CA LEU A 227 -2.84 -11.77 3.35
C LEU A 227 -3.57 -10.70 2.53
N VAL A 228 -3.67 -10.89 1.22
CA VAL A 228 -4.52 -10.10 0.31
C VAL A 228 -5.54 -11.05 -0.29
N VAL A 229 -6.77 -11.01 0.22
CA VAL A 229 -7.74 -12.07 -0.04
C VAL A 229 -9.12 -11.52 -0.42
N ASN A 230 -9.89 -12.30 -1.21
CA ASN A 230 -11.31 -12.07 -1.49
C ASN A 230 -11.66 -10.61 -1.87
N SER A 231 -10.80 -9.95 -2.61
CA SER A 231 -10.91 -8.53 -2.95
C SER A 231 -10.98 -8.32 -4.46
N THR A 232 -11.44 -7.15 -4.88
CA THR A 232 -11.56 -6.76 -6.29
C THR A 232 -10.61 -5.61 -6.61
N PHE A 233 -9.73 -5.82 -7.58
CA PHE A 233 -8.81 -4.82 -8.09
C PHE A 233 -9.03 -4.64 -9.59
N ARG A 234 -9.64 -3.53 -9.99
CA ARG A 234 -10.08 -3.31 -11.37
C ARG A 234 -9.91 -1.86 -11.81
N PHE A 235 -9.85 -1.65 -13.10
CA PHE A 235 -9.81 -0.30 -13.70
C PHE A 235 -8.72 0.61 -13.15
N ASN A 236 -7.63 0.04 -12.60
CA ASN A 236 -6.41 0.77 -12.25
C ASN A 236 -5.44 0.77 -13.44
N ARG A 237 -4.28 1.38 -13.31
CA ARG A 237 -3.19 1.14 -14.28
C ARG A 237 -2.60 -0.25 -14.12
N ALA A 238 -2.38 -0.71 -12.88
CA ALA A 238 -2.04 -2.10 -12.58
C ALA A 238 -2.84 -2.59 -11.36
N GLY A 239 -3.04 -3.91 -11.25
CA GLY A 239 -3.89 -4.48 -10.21
C GLY A 239 -3.19 -4.61 -8.86
N ILE A 240 -2.48 -5.71 -8.61
CA ILE A 240 -1.80 -6.02 -7.34
C ILE A 240 -0.29 -6.05 -7.58
N VAL A 241 0.47 -5.24 -6.85
CA VAL A 241 1.92 -5.09 -7.06
C VAL A 241 2.69 -5.22 -5.74
N PRO A 242 2.97 -6.46 -5.26
CA PRO A 242 3.99 -6.67 -4.26
C PRO A 242 5.37 -6.37 -4.88
N ASN A 243 6.11 -5.47 -4.27
CA ASN A 243 7.38 -5.01 -4.84
C ASN A 243 8.46 -4.82 -3.77
N THR A 244 9.69 -4.82 -4.23
CA THR A 244 10.89 -4.70 -3.40
C THR A 244 11.67 -3.46 -3.78
N GLY A 245 12.25 -2.77 -2.78
CA GLY A 245 13.23 -1.71 -2.99
C GLY A 245 13.90 -1.30 -1.69
N SER A 246 15.17 -0.90 -1.75
CA SER A 246 15.92 -0.46 -0.56
C SER A 246 15.62 0.97 -0.11
N TYR A 247 14.72 1.66 -0.81
CA TYR A 247 14.21 2.98 -0.42
C TYR A 247 13.27 2.91 0.79
N GLU A 248 12.73 1.72 1.10
CA GLU A 248 11.99 1.43 2.33
C GLU A 248 12.67 0.29 3.10
N LEU A 249 12.38 0.21 4.40
CA LEU A 249 12.90 -0.87 5.25
C LEU A 249 12.22 -2.22 4.96
N CYS A 250 12.72 -3.26 5.60
CA CYS A 250 12.16 -4.62 5.59
C CYS A 250 12.26 -5.36 4.25
N TYR A 251 13.09 -4.90 3.32
CA TYR A 251 13.29 -5.59 2.04
C TYR A 251 13.90 -7.00 2.23
N PRO A 252 13.60 -7.91 1.27
CA PRO A 252 12.68 -7.79 0.16
C PRO A 252 11.22 -7.98 0.59
N ASN A 253 10.25 -7.66 -0.30
CA ASN A 253 8.87 -8.16 -0.17
C ASN A 253 8.91 -9.68 -0.19
N ARG A 254 8.27 -10.35 0.77
CA ARG A 254 8.34 -11.81 0.91
C ARG A 254 7.19 -12.39 1.71
N ASP A 255 6.87 -13.67 1.44
CA ASP A 255 5.91 -14.43 2.23
C ASP A 255 4.55 -13.72 2.36
N THR A 256 4.05 -13.25 1.19
CA THR A 256 2.71 -12.67 1.05
C THR A 256 1.82 -13.67 0.33
N THR A 257 0.61 -13.90 0.85
CA THR A 257 -0.41 -14.74 0.21
C THR A 257 -1.44 -13.85 -0.48
N ILE A 258 -1.57 -13.99 -1.80
CA ILE A 258 -2.52 -13.29 -2.66
C ILE A 258 -3.51 -14.33 -3.20
N ILE A 259 -4.73 -14.40 -2.62
CA ILE A 259 -5.61 -15.54 -2.88
C ILE A 259 -7.08 -15.14 -3.02
N GLY A 260 -7.77 -15.73 -4.01
CA GLY A 260 -9.21 -15.56 -4.17
C GLY A 260 -9.63 -14.16 -4.64
N ASN A 261 -8.70 -13.40 -5.21
CA ASN A 261 -9.00 -12.05 -5.67
C ASN A 261 -9.53 -12.04 -7.11
N LEU A 262 -10.37 -11.07 -7.40
CA LEU A 262 -10.87 -10.71 -8.72
C LEU A 262 -10.05 -9.54 -9.26
N VAL A 263 -9.24 -9.79 -10.30
CA VAL A 263 -8.30 -8.80 -10.84
C VAL A 263 -8.54 -8.65 -12.32
N TYR A 264 -9.07 -7.49 -12.77
CA TYR A 264 -9.39 -7.33 -14.17
C TYR A 264 -9.34 -5.90 -14.70
N SER A 265 -9.10 -5.77 -16.00
CA SER A 265 -9.12 -4.49 -16.73
C SER A 265 -8.24 -3.40 -16.12
N ASN A 266 -7.08 -3.78 -15.53
CA ASN A 266 -6.13 -2.83 -14.98
C ASN A 266 -5.17 -2.32 -16.07
N ASN A 267 -5.66 -1.45 -16.90
CA ASN A 267 -5.00 -0.88 -18.09
C ASN A 267 -5.48 0.55 -18.39
N GLN A 268 -5.96 1.27 -17.36
CA GLN A 268 -6.57 2.59 -17.53
C GLN A 268 -5.52 3.69 -17.61
N GLY A 269 -5.30 4.25 -18.79
CA GLY A 269 -4.31 5.30 -19.04
C GLY A 269 -4.71 6.69 -18.56
N ASP A 270 -5.95 6.90 -18.16
CA ASP A 270 -6.53 8.16 -17.71
C ASP A 270 -6.71 8.27 -16.19
N THR A 271 -6.29 7.25 -15.43
CA THR A 271 -6.25 7.33 -13.97
C THR A 271 -5.00 8.09 -13.49
N PRO A 272 -5.00 8.65 -12.27
CA PRO A 272 -3.80 9.22 -11.66
C PRO A 272 -2.67 8.19 -11.60
N ALA A 273 -1.41 8.64 -11.60
CA ALA A 273 -0.28 7.71 -11.50
C ALA A 273 1.01 8.36 -11.00
N ILE A 274 1.78 7.59 -10.24
CA ILE A 274 3.22 7.78 -10.03
C ILE A 274 4.03 6.94 -11.04
N ASP A 275 5.35 7.06 -11.05
CA ASP A 275 6.22 6.38 -12.03
C ASP A 275 6.14 4.86 -11.96
N VAL A 276 6.04 4.26 -10.76
CA VAL A 276 5.91 2.81 -10.60
C VAL A 276 4.61 2.30 -11.24
N ALA A 277 3.50 3.05 -11.10
CA ALA A 277 2.23 2.70 -11.73
C ALA A 277 2.28 2.80 -13.26
N LEU A 278 3.09 3.71 -13.81
CA LEU A 278 3.33 3.76 -15.26
C LEU A 278 4.08 2.51 -15.74
N LEU A 279 5.15 2.13 -15.05
CA LEU A 279 5.95 0.95 -15.40
C LEU A 279 5.13 -0.35 -15.31
N ALA A 280 4.33 -0.49 -14.26
CA ALA A 280 3.48 -1.67 -14.03
C ALA A 280 2.19 -1.67 -14.86
N MET A 281 1.87 -0.60 -15.60
CA MET A 281 0.60 -0.44 -16.32
C MET A 281 0.29 -1.60 -17.26
N GLY A 282 -0.97 -2.02 -17.28
CA GLY A 282 -1.47 -3.07 -18.16
C GLY A 282 -1.29 -4.48 -17.64
N ASN A 283 -0.95 -4.64 -16.36
CA ASN A 283 -0.77 -5.96 -15.75
C ASN A 283 -1.78 -6.21 -14.62
N GLY A 284 -2.09 -7.47 -14.39
CA GLY A 284 -2.97 -7.90 -13.30
C GLY A 284 -2.24 -7.97 -11.97
N ILE A 285 -1.42 -9.00 -11.76
CA ILE A 285 -0.60 -9.20 -10.55
C ILE A 285 0.87 -9.19 -10.95
N VAL A 286 1.67 -8.31 -10.36
CA VAL A 286 3.09 -8.17 -10.66
C VAL A 286 3.92 -8.32 -9.39
N ALA A 287 4.55 -9.47 -9.21
CA ALA A 287 5.55 -9.67 -8.16
C ALA A 287 6.91 -9.14 -8.66
N ALA A 288 7.18 -7.86 -8.32
CA ALA A 288 8.36 -7.13 -8.81
C ALA A 288 9.52 -7.23 -7.79
N GLY A 289 10.49 -8.10 -8.05
CA GLY A 289 11.59 -8.36 -7.12
C GLY A 289 11.15 -9.02 -5.81
N ALA A 290 9.94 -9.53 -5.76
CA ALA A 290 9.33 -10.13 -4.58
C ALA A 290 9.67 -11.62 -4.47
N VAL A 291 9.80 -12.14 -3.24
CA VAL A 291 10.24 -13.51 -3.02
C VAL A 291 9.28 -14.29 -2.13
N GLN A 292 9.20 -15.62 -2.33
CA GLN A 292 8.44 -16.55 -1.47
C GLN A 292 6.95 -16.23 -1.34
N ASN A 293 6.34 -15.54 -2.30
CA ASN A 293 4.92 -15.24 -2.29
C ASN A 293 4.10 -16.41 -2.82
N ASP A 294 2.91 -16.61 -2.26
CA ASP A 294 1.92 -17.57 -2.73
C ASP A 294 0.80 -16.80 -3.47
N ILE A 295 0.69 -17.00 -4.78
CA ILE A 295 -0.34 -16.36 -5.64
C ILE A 295 -1.29 -17.46 -6.09
N GLU A 296 -2.46 -17.54 -5.44
CA GLU A 296 -3.31 -18.71 -5.54
C GLU A 296 -4.77 -18.38 -5.87
N ARG A 297 -5.39 -19.22 -6.69
CA ARG A 297 -6.85 -19.21 -6.90
C ARG A 297 -7.46 -17.82 -7.16
N ASN A 298 -6.72 -16.93 -7.84
CA ASN A 298 -7.24 -15.65 -8.31
C ASN A 298 -7.90 -15.81 -9.68
N LEU A 299 -8.88 -14.96 -9.99
CA LEU A 299 -9.41 -14.77 -11.33
C LEU A 299 -8.83 -13.51 -11.95
N VAL A 300 -8.01 -13.66 -13.00
CA VAL A 300 -7.19 -12.56 -13.56
C VAL A 300 -7.41 -12.44 -15.06
N TYR A 301 -8.03 -11.35 -15.54
CA TYR A 301 -8.39 -11.24 -16.94
C TYR A 301 -8.48 -9.80 -17.48
N ASP A 302 -8.49 -9.70 -18.81
CA ASP A 302 -8.64 -8.44 -19.56
C ASP A 302 -7.55 -7.42 -19.27
N HIS A 303 -6.27 -7.84 -19.30
CA HIS A 303 -5.11 -6.96 -19.17
C HIS A 303 -4.39 -6.76 -20.51
N ASP A 304 -3.86 -5.56 -20.74
CA ASP A 304 -3.14 -5.23 -21.97
C ASP A 304 -1.75 -5.89 -22.05
N LYS A 305 -1.16 -6.27 -20.94
CA LYS A 305 0.12 -6.96 -20.88
C LYS A 305 -0.05 -8.38 -20.35
N THR A 306 0.10 -8.56 -19.03
CA THR A 306 0.12 -9.89 -18.44
C THR A 306 -0.92 -10.05 -17.33
N GLY A 307 -1.39 -11.29 -17.16
CA GLY A 307 -2.24 -11.64 -16.04
C GLY A 307 -1.42 -11.68 -14.74
N ILE A 308 -0.48 -12.61 -14.63
CA ILE A 308 0.45 -12.74 -13.49
C ILE A 308 1.88 -12.67 -14.01
N ALA A 309 2.71 -11.80 -13.43
CA ALA A 309 4.10 -11.62 -13.81
C ALA A 309 5.03 -11.69 -12.60
N LEU A 310 5.97 -12.61 -12.62
CA LEU A 310 7.12 -12.68 -11.71
C LEU A 310 8.31 -12.03 -12.43
N VAL A 311 8.66 -10.81 -12.06
CA VAL A 311 9.64 -9.99 -12.80
C VAL A 311 10.64 -9.32 -11.88
N PRO A 312 11.84 -9.03 -12.38
CA PRO A 312 12.82 -8.29 -11.59
C PRO A 312 12.38 -6.83 -11.42
N TYR A 313 12.81 -6.22 -10.33
CA TYR A 313 12.71 -4.79 -10.10
C TYR A 313 14.10 -4.15 -10.17
N PRO A 314 14.38 -3.30 -11.16
CA PRO A 314 15.63 -2.56 -11.23
C PRO A 314 15.53 -1.31 -10.34
N GLU A 315 16.42 -1.19 -9.36
CA GLU A 315 16.54 -0.02 -8.50
C GLU A 315 17.84 0.72 -8.81
N ASN A 316 17.71 1.96 -9.26
CA ASN A 316 18.84 2.87 -9.42
C ASN A 316 19.07 3.64 -8.13
N ASP A 317 20.32 3.98 -7.84
CA ASP A 317 20.71 4.66 -6.60
C ASP A 317 20.26 3.94 -5.32
N ALA A 318 20.26 2.60 -5.36
CA ALA A 318 19.84 1.75 -4.25
C ALA A 318 20.62 2.06 -2.97
N ASN A 319 19.90 2.08 -1.84
CA ASN A 319 20.48 2.27 -0.51
C ASN A 319 21.24 1.03 -0.02
N ASP A 320 20.88 -0.15 -0.51
CA ASP A 320 21.48 -1.42 -0.14
C ASP A 320 21.39 -2.46 -1.26
N VAL A 321 22.00 -3.62 -1.05
CA VAL A 321 21.99 -4.76 -1.98
C VAL A 321 21.00 -5.83 -1.53
N PRO A 322 20.48 -6.67 -2.46
CA PRO A 322 19.62 -7.79 -2.10
C PRO A 322 20.27 -8.69 -1.03
N PRO A 323 19.59 -8.92 0.11
CA PRO A 323 20.10 -9.81 1.14
C PRO A 323 20.09 -11.27 0.66
N PRO A 324 20.99 -12.13 1.17
CA PRO A 324 20.96 -13.55 0.84
C PRO A 324 19.69 -14.20 1.39
N ALA A 325 19.22 -15.27 0.76
CA ALA A 325 17.99 -15.98 1.15
C ALA A 325 17.98 -16.44 2.64
N SER A 326 19.14 -16.71 3.23
CA SER A 326 19.26 -17.04 4.66
C SER A 326 18.86 -15.88 5.59
N ALA A 327 18.78 -14.67 5.09
CA ALA A 327 18.33 -13.51 5.84
C ALA A 327 16.82 -13.24 5.74
N TRP A 328 16.10 -13.88 4.80
CA TRP A 328 14.69 -13.61 4.55
C TRP A 328 13.76 -14.02 5.70
N THR A 329 14.17 -14.92 6.57
CA THR A 329 13.40 -15.36 7.73
C THR A 329 13.53 -14.44 8.95
N LYS A 330 14.44 -13.46 8.90
CA LYS A 330 14.69 -12.58 10.03
C LYS A 330 13.60 -11.50 10.11
N PRO A 331 13.00 -11.30 11.30
CA PRO A 331 12.11 -10.16 11.50
C PRO A 331 12.82 -8.84 11.20
N CYS A 332 12.06 -7.91 10.69
CA CYS A 332 12.51 -6.54 10.47
C CYS A 332 12.24 -5.69 11.72
N ASP A 333 13.15 -4.79 12.04
CA ASP A 333 12.89 -3.74 13.02
C ASP A 333 12.28 -2.52 12.30
N PRO A 334 10.97 -2.28 12.43
CA PRO A 334 10.32 -1.17 11.76
C PRO A 334 10.72 0.20 12.32
N SER A 335 11.36 0.23 13.51
CA SER A 335 11.87 1.45 14.13
C SER A 335 13.27 1.82 13.63
N ALA A 336 13.96 0.92 12.95
CA ALA A 336 15.26 1.20 12.37
C ALA A 336 15.17 2.36 11.38
N GLU A 337 16.22 3.16 11.29
CA GLU A 337 16.33 4.19 10.26
C GLU A 337 16.81 3.55 8.96
N ALA A 338 16.24 4.00 7.85
CA ALA A 338 16.75 3.62 6.54
C ALA A 338 18.19 4.12 6.37
N PRO A 339 19.07 3.38 5.67
CA PRO A 339 20.43 3.84 5.41
C PRO A 339 20.44 5.25 4.80
N THR A 340 21.13 6.18 5.44
CA THR A 340 21.11 7.61 5.04
C THR A 340 22.06 7.94 3.89
N SER A 341 22.86 6.99 3.46
CA SER A 341 23.82 7.18 2.37
C SER A 341 23.60 6.15 1.28
N PRO A 342 22.89 6.51 0.21
CA PRO A 342 22.75 5.60 -0.93
C PRO A 342 24.13 5.26 -1.48
N LYS A 343 24.38 3.99 -1.70
CA LYS A 343 25.65 3.51 -2.28
C LYS A 343 25.79 3.88 -3.74
N LYS A 344 24.83 4.62 -4.31
CA LYS A 344 24.76 5.03 -5.73
C LYS A 344 25.09 3.88 -6.68
N GLN A 345 24.51 2.74 -6.44
CA GLN A 345 24.65 1.56 -7.27
C GLN A 345 23.29 1.14 -7.82
N SER A 346 23.27 0.66 -9.03
CA SER A 346 22.07 0.01 -9.56
C SER A 346 22.08 -1.44 -9.11
N VAL A 347 20.97 -1.89 -8.55
CA VAL A 347 20.75 -3.29 -8.17
C VAL A 347 19.55 -3.86 -8.91
N LEU A 348 19.54 -5.16 -9.03
CA LEU A 348 18.40 -5.90 -9.59
C LEU A 348 17.84 -6.82 -8.50
N TRP A 349 16.59 -6.61 -8.15
CA TRP A 349 15.83 -7.46 -7.26
C TRP A 349 15.10 -8.50 -8.11
N ASP A 350 15.52 -9.77 -8.05
CA ASP A 350 14.85 -10.83 -8.79
C ASP A 350 13.63 -11.38 -8.03
N ALA A 351 12.58 -11.72 -8.75
CA ALA A 351 11.43 -12.44 -8.20
C ALA A 351 11.79 -13.92 -8.03
N GLN A 352 11.84 -14.42 -6.79
CA GLN A 352 12.38 -15.73 -6.47
C GLN A 352 11.48 -16.56 -5.55
N GLN A 353 11.46 -17.88 -5.74
CA GLN A 353 10.78 -18.84 -4.87
C GLN A 353 9.28 -18.57 -4.67
N ASN A 354 8.64 -17.85 -5.61
CA ASN A 354 7.21 -17.63 -5.59
C ASN A 354 6.45 -18.84 -6.12
N LYS A 355 5.22 -19.05 -5.64
CA LYS A 355 4.31 -20.09 -6.11
C LYS A 355 3.10 -19.46 -6.79
N VAL A 356 2.74 -19.97 -7.95
CA VAL A 356 1.56 -19.52 -8.73
C VAL A 356 0.68 -20.77 -8.95
N ILE A 357 -0.41 -20.89 -8.20
CA ILE A 357 -1.17 -22.14 -8.09
C ILE A 357 -2.66 -21.94 -8.25
N GLY A 358 -3.31 -22.71 -9.12
CA GLY A 358 -4.77 -22.78 -9.22
C GLY A 358 -5.47 -21.51 -9.67
N ASN A 359 -4.75 -20.55 -10.28
CA ASN A 359 -5.35 -19.31 -10.78
C ASN A 359 -6.07 -19.57 -12.11
N VAL A 360 -7.09 -18.77 -12.40
CA VAL A 360 -7.80 -18.78 -13.69
C VAL A 360 -7.51 -17.47 -14.42
N LEU A 361 -6.88 -17.58 -15.60
CA LEU A 361 -6.44 -16.43 -16.38
C LEU A 361 -7.01 -16.48 -17.79
N SER A 362 -7.41 -15.32 -18.33
CA SER A 362 -7.91 -15.21 -19.70
C SER A 362 -7.81 -13.78 -20.26
N ASN A 363 -7.73 -13.66 -21.58
CA ASN A 363 -7.74 -12.39 -22.30
C ASN A 363 -6.63 -11.41 -21.87
N ASN A 364 -5.49 -11.90 -21.38
CA ASN A 364 -4.33 -11.07 -21.13
C ASN A 364 -3.48 -11.00 -22.40
N ARG A 365 -3.42 -9.83 -23.01
CA ARG A 365 -3.06 -9.66 -24.44
C ARG A 365 -1.65 -10.12 -24.78
N GLN A 366 -0.66 -9.96 -23.90
CA GLN A 366 0.69 -10.43 -24.17
C GLN A 366 0.88 -11.86 -23.68
N LYS A 367 0.65 -12.12 -22.40
CA LYS A 367 0.77 -13.44 -21.77
C LYS A 367 -0.13 -13.54 -20.54
N ASP A 368 -0.67 -14.73 -20.26
CA ASP A 368 -1.40 -14.97 -19.03
C ASP A 368 -0.44 -15.08 -17.83
N ILE A 369 0.62 -15.87 -17.94
CA ILE A 369 1.63 -16.05 -16.88
C ILE A 369 3.03 -15.81 -17.43
N VAL A 370 3.84 -15.05 -16.68
CA VAL A 370 5.22 -14.73 -17.04
C VAL A 370 6.16 -14.94 -15.85
N ALA A 371 7.33 -15.54 -16.11
CA ALA A 371 8.49 -15.45 -15.25
C ALA A 371 9.69 -14.94 -16.04
N ALA A 372 10.30 -13.86 -15.58
CA ALA A 372 11.40 -13.21 -16.27
C ALA A 372 12.51 -12.75 -15.33
N SER A 373 13.68 -12.54 -15.87
CA SER A 373 14.80 -11.86 -15.21
C SER A 373 15.56 -11.04 -16.26
N ALA A 374 16.26 -10.01 -15.82
CA ALA A 374 17.13 -9.20 -16.67
C ALA A 374 18.62 -9.60 -16.55
N GLY A 375 19.00 -10.39 -15.60
CA GLY A 375 20.42 -10.74 -15.35
C GLY A 375 20.65 -12.15 -14.85
N SER A 376 19.67 -12.75 -14.17
CA SER A 376 19.77 -14.10 -13.61
C SER A 376 19.20 -15.14 -14.57
N ASP A 377 19.66 -16.38 -14.43
CA ASP A 377 19.05 -17.53 -15.10
C ASP A 377 17.68 -17.82 -14.45
N VAL A 378 16.60 -17.51 -15.15
CA VAL A 378 15.22 -17.64 -14.66
C VAL A 378 14.91 -19.03 -14.12
N SER A 379 15.51 -20.06 -14.70
CA SER A 379 15.34 -21.46 -14.25
C SER A 379 15.88 -21.72 -12.84
N LYS A 380 16.77 -20.86 -12.35
CA LYS A 380 17.40 -20.96 -11.00
C LYS A 380 16.75 -20.12 -9.94
N LEU A 381 15.75 -19.29 -10.30
CA LEU A 381 15.07 -18.43 -9.35
C LEU A 381 14.09 -19.17 -8.42
N GLY A 382 13.83 -20.45 -8.68
CA GLY A 382 13.05 -21.31 -7.79
C GLY A 382 11.55 -21.03 -7.79
N ASN A 383 11.04 -20.22 -8.69
CA ASN A 383 9.60 -20.02 -8.86
C ASN A 383 8.95 -21.32 -9.38
N CYS A 384 7.72 -21.62 -8.96
CA CYS A 384 7.01 -22.80 -9.42
C CYS A 384 5.53 -22.52 -9.76
N PHE A 385 4.93 -23.36 -10.59
CA PHE A 385 3.61 -23.21 -11.16
C PHE A 385 2.85 -24.53 -11.12
N ALA A 386 1.56 -24.50 -10.77
CA ALA A 386 0.73 -25.71 -10.75
C ALA A 386 -0.76 -25.37 -10.90
N ASP A 387 -1.50 -26.25 -11.56
CA ASP A 387 -2.97 -26.27 -11.60
C ASP A 387 -3.62 -24.97 -12.08
N ASN A 388 -2.91 -24.10 -12.79
CA ASN A 388 -3.46 -22.87 -13.32
C ASN A 388 -4.21 -23.13 -14.64
N THR A 389 -5.32 -22.42 -14.84
CA THR A 389 -6.02 -22.39 -16.13
C THR A 389 -5.60 -21.15 -16.90
N PHE A 390 -4.88 -21.32 -18.00
CA PHE A 390 -4.37 -20.24 -18.85
C PHE A 390 -4.19 -20.69 -20.29
N THR A 391 -3.99 -19.75 -21.22
CA THR A 391 -3.78 -20.04 -22.65
C THR A 391 -2.35 -19.76 -23.12
N SER A 392 -1.63 -18.88 -22.41
CA SER A 392 -0.31 -18.44 -22.84
C SER A 392 0.63 -18.17 -21.65
N SER A 393 1.91 -18.54 -21.80
CA SER A 393 2.93 -18.25 -20.80
C SER A 393 4.27 -17.84 -21.43
N GLY A 394 5.10 -17.21 -20.64
CA GLY A 394 6.47 -16.88 -20.95
C GLY A 394 7.41 -17.25 -19.78
N PRO A 395 8.25 -18.31 -19.91
CA PRO A 395 8.43 -19.20 -21.07
C PRO A 395 7.20 -20.04 -21.39
N ALA A 396 7.12 -20.55 -22.63
CA ALA A 396 6.05 -21.47 -23.01
C ALA A 396 6.09 -22.74 -22.14
N ASP A 397 4.91 -23.33 -21.91
CA ASP A 397 4.76 -24.54 -21.07
C ASP A 397 5.33 -24.38 -19.63
N ILE A 398 5.20 -23.21 -19.03
CA ILE A 398 5.84 -22.83 -17.77
C ILE A 398 5.59 -23.83 -16.62
N GLU A 399 4.41 -24.44 -16.53
CA GLU A 399 4.09 -25.44 -15.50
C GLU A 399 4.83 -26.77 -15.73
N LYS A 400 5.10 -27.14 -16.99
CA LYS A 400 5.92 -28.30 -17.29
C LYS A 400 7.39 -28.04 -17.02
N LEU A 401 7.83 -26.80 -17.23
CA LEU A 401 9.23 -26.40 -17.01
C LEU A 401 9.57 -26.26 -15.53
N ALA A 402 8.66 -25.72 -14.73
CA ALA A 402 8.86 -25.49 -13.29
C ALA A 402 7.62 -25.90 -12.48
N PRO A 403 7.30 -27.19 -12.39
CA PRO A 403 6.17 -27.67 -11.60
C PRO A 403 6.43 -27.50 -10.11
N CYS A 404 5.44 -27.07 -9.33
CA CYS A 404 5.53 -27.06 -7.88
C CYS A 404 5.70 -28.50 -7.35
N GLY A 405 6.72 -28.71 -6.52
CA GLY A 405 7.11 -30.05 -6.02
C GLY A 405 7.92 -30.90 -6.99
N GLY A 406 8.21 -30.39 -8.20
CA GLY A 406 9.02 -31.08 -9.23
C GLY A 406 10.39 -30.45 -9.46
N LYS A 407 11.09 -30.95 -10.44
CA LYS A 407 12.37 -30.39 -10.87
C LYS A 407 12.14 -29.38 -12.00
N VAL A 408 12.83 -28.25 -11.94
CA VAL A 408 12.94 -27.33 -13.04
C VAL A 408 13.68 -27.97 -14.21
N THR A 409 13.13 -27.85 -15.41
CA THR A 409 13.65 -28.50 -16.61
C THR A 409 13.60 -27.54 -17.82
N GLY A 410 14.19 -27.98 -18.96
CA GLY A 410 14.09 -27.30 -20.22
C GLY A 410 15.04 -26.12 -20.41
N ASP A 411 14.95 -25.50 -21.59
CA ASP A 411 15.72 -24.31 -21.97
C ASP A 411 14.83 -23.07 -21.91
N TRP A 412 15.07 -22.22 -20.93
CA TRP A 412 14.34 -21.00 -20.70
C TRP A 412 14.82 -19.83 -21.58
N THR A 413 15.95 -19.97 -22.25
CA THR A 413 16.57 -18.87 -23.02
C THR A 413 15.84 -18.60 -24.32
N THR A 414 15.28 -19.62 -24.97
CA THR A 414 14.59 -19.51 -26.27
C THR A 414 13.14 -19.05 -26.14
N THR A 415 12.54 -19.20 -24.98
CA THR A 415 11.13 -18.85 -24.70
C THR A 415 10.98 -17.81 -23.61
N ALA A 416 12.10 -17.21 -23.18
CA ALA A 416 12.12 -16.19 -22.15
C ALA A 416 11.31 -14.96 -22.58
N TYR A 417 10.50 -14.45 -21.64
CA TYR A 417 9.76 -13.22 -21.84
C TYR A 417 10.68 -12.01 -21.75
N ASN A 418 10.59 -11.10 -22.72
CA ASN A 418 11.43 -9.89 -22.74
C ASN A 418 10.80 -8.77 -21.88
N VAL A 419 10.98 -8.85 -20.56
CA VAL A 419 10.48 -7.83 -19.64
C VAL A 419 11.16 -6.47 -19.83
N ALA A 420 12.39 -6.44 -20.35
CA ALA A 420 13.09 -5.18 -20.63
C ALA A 420 12.37 -4.30 -21.67
N ALA A 421 11.49 -4.89 -22.48
CA ALA A 421 10.65 -4.13 -23.41
C ALA A 421 9.73 -3.14 -22.66
N TRP A 422 9.29 -3.45 -21.43
CA TRP A 422 8.43 -2.56 -20.66
C TRP A 422 9.09 -1.22 -20.34
N LEU A 423 10.41 -1.19 -20.15
CA LEU A 423 11.17 0.04 -19.89
C LEU A 423 11.17 1.02 -21.08
N ASN A 424 10.90 0.51 -22.29
CA ASN A 424 10.90 1.29 -23.53
C ASN A 424 9.49 1.58 -24.05
N GLU A 425 8.45 1.10 -23.38
CA GLU A 425 7.09 1.36 -23.80
C GLU A 425 6.69 2.82 -23.53
N LYS A 426 5.94 3.38 -24.45
CA LYS A 426 5.32 4.69 -24.24
C LYS A 426 4.12 4.53 -23.34
N HIS A 427 4.17 5.13 -22.18
CA HIS A 427 3.04 5.17 -21.27
C HIS A 427 2.19 6.42 -21.47
N PRO A 428 0.87 6.35 -21.25
CA PRO A 428 0.04 7.53 -21.13
C PRO A 428 0.60 8.48 -20.06
N PRO A 429 0.44 9.80 -20.21
CA PRO A 429 0.95 10.75 -19.24
C PRO A 429 0.32 10.53 -17.87
N LYS A 430 1.00 11.01 -16.83
CA LYS A 430 0.43 11.12 -15.48
C LYS A 430 -0.77 12.08 -15.54
N VAL A 431 -1.85 11.68 -14.90
CA VAL A 431 -3.04 12.53 -14.74
C VAL A 431 -3.05 13.04 -13.30
N ASP A 432 -3.30 14.34 -13.15
CA ASP A 432 -3.45 14.95 -11.82
C ASP A 432 -4.73 14.41 -11.16
N TYR A 433 -4.60 13.83 -9.97
CA TYR A 433 -5.70 13.25 -9.20
C TYR A 433 -6.82 14.26 -8.89
N LYS A 434 -6.50 15.56 -8.80
CA LYS A 434 -7.47 16.64 -8.57
C LYS A 434 -8.42 16.82 -9.75
N THR A 435 -7.94 16.55 -10.95
CA THR A 435 -8.69 16.81 -12.20
C THR A 435 -9.00 15.55 -12.99
N ALA A 436 -8.50 14.40 -12.56
CA ALA A 436 -8.79 13.11 -13.20
C ALA A 436 -10.31 12.90 -13.34
N LYS A 437 -10.71 12.39 -14.49
CA LYS A 437 -12.11 12.03 -14.73
C LYS A 437 -12.43 10.75 -13.96
N MET A 438 -13.17 10.91 -12.89
CA MET A 438 -13.60 9.80 -12.03
C MET A 438 -15.07 9.51 -12.20
N PRO A 439 -15.50 8.24 -12.11
CA PRO A 439 -16.92 7.93 -11.96
C PRO A 439 -17.47 8.58 -10.68
N ALA A 440 -18.75 8.93 -10.70
CA ALA A 440 -19.40 9.44 -9.49
C ALA A 440 -19.34 8.38 -8.39
N LEU A 441 -18.94 8.82 -7.19
CA LEU A 441 -18.91 7.94 -6.01
C LEU A 441 -20.33 7.42 -5.74
N GLN A 442 -20.46 6.10 -5.75
CA GLN A 442 -21.71 5.44 -5.42
C GLN A 442 -21.79 5.16 -3.91
N PRO A 443 -22.99 5.15 -3.33
CA PRO A 443 -23.16 4.74 -1.94
C PRO A 443 -22.54 3.36 -1.70
N GLN A 444 -21.73 3.28 -0.65
CA GLN A 444 -21.06 2.06 -0.24
C GLN A 444 -21.82 1.36 0.89
N GLU A 445 -21.56 0.07 1.09
CA GLU A 445 -22.13 -0.71 2.17
C GLU A 445 -21.82 -0.08 3.54
N GLN A 446 -22.79 -0.09 4.42
CA GLN A 446 -22.72 0.45 5.77
C GLN A 446 -22.21 -0.59 6.75
N MET A 447 -21.46 -0.15 7.76
CA MET A 447 -21.17 -1.00 8.91
C MET A 447 -22.48 -1.37 9.64
N PRO A 448 -22.78 -2.66 9.84
CA PRO A 448 -23.91 -3.07 10.65
C PRO A 448 -23.80 -2.50 12.07
N ASP A 449 -24.93 -2.07 12.62
CA ASP A 449 -25.05 -1.61 14.01
C ASP A 449 -24.03 -0.52 14.43
N ALA A 450 -23.61 0.36 13.50
CA ALA A 450 -22.58 1.37 13.74
C ALA A 450 -22.84 2.21 15.00
N ALA A 451 -24.11 2.51 15.31
CA ALA A 451 -24.49 3.30 16.49
C ALA A 451 -24.39 2.53 17.82
N THR A 452 -24.49 1.19 17.80
CA THR A 452 -24.63 0.34 18.99
C THR A 452 -23.52 -0.70 19.16
N ALA A 453 -22.74 -0.96 18.11
CA ALA A 453 -21.60 -1.86 18.18
C ALA A 453 -20.59 -1.37 19.26
N PRO A 454 -20.02 -2.27 20.05
CA PRO A 454 -18.99 -1.88 21.02
C PRO A 454 -17.77 -1.27 20.32
N ALA A 455 -16.94 -0.57 21.05
CA ALA A 455 -15.64 -0.17 20.57
C ALA A 455 -14.86 -1.42 20.12
N HIS A 456 -14.23 -1.31 18.96
CA HIS A 456 -13.37 -2.37 18.43
C HIS A 456 -11.92 -1.89 18.53
N PRO A 457 -11.26 -2.04 19.69
CA PRO A 457 -9.82 -1.81 19.71
C PRO A 457 -9.21 -2.73 18.65
N ALA A 458 -8.31 -2.22 17.84
CA ALA A 458 -7.61 -3.05 16.89
C ALA A 458 -6.93 -4.16 17.67
N THR A 459 -7.17 -5.38 17.25
CA THR A 459 -6.70 -6.55 17.98
C THR A 459 -5.21 -6.76 17.73
N ASP A 460 -4.50 -7.26 18.71
CA ASP A 460 -3.13 -7.74 18.55
C ASP A 460 -3.05 -8.98 17.65
N VAL A 461 -4.19 -9.54 17.30
CA VAL A 461 -4.32 -10.69 16.42
C VAL A 461 -5.39 -10.37 15.36
N PRO A 462 -5.01 -10.18 14.08
CA PRO A 462 -5.98 -10.05 13.00
C PRO A 462 -6.87 -11.30 12.93
N PHE A 463 -8.06 -11.16 12.38
CA PHE A 463 -8.97 -12.30 12.28
C PHE A 463 -8.35 -13.40 11.39
N LYS A 464 -8.65 -14.66 11.73
CA LYS A 464 -8.13 -15.80 10.99
C LYS A 464 -8.92 -16.03 9.71
N VAL A 465 -8.19 -16.11 8.61
CA VAL A 465 -8.75 -16.48 7.31
C VAL A 465 -8.56 -17.99 7.11
N ASP A 466 -9.64 -18.68 6.78
CA ASP A 466 -9.55 -20.07 6.32
C ASP A 466 -9.15 -20.09 4.83
N LEU A 467 -7.85 -20.10 4.57
CA LEU A 467 -7.33 -20.10 3.22
C LEU A 467 -7.78 -21.32 2.40
N ALA A 468 -8.05 -22.45 3.05
CA ALA A 468 -8.48 -23.68 2.36
C ALA A 468 -9.93 -23.55 1.82
N ALA A 469 -10.76 -22.76 2.45
CA ALA A 469 -12.13 -22.50 2.02
C ALA A 469 -12.24 -21.53 0.83
N ILE A 470 -11.19 -20.72 0.58
CA ILE A 470 -11.19 -19.73 -0.50
C ILE A 470 -11.16 -20.43 -1.86
N LYS A 471 -12.05 -20.02 -2.75
CA LYS A 471 -12.15 -20.51 -4.13
C LYS A 471 -11.82 -19.40 -5.11
N VAL A 472 -11.54 -19.79 -6.36
CA VAL A 472 -11.49 -18.81 -7.46
C VAL A 472 -12.84 -18.08 -7.53
N PRO A 473 -12.84 -16.74 -7.51
CA PRO A 473 -14.09 -15.98 -7.56
C PRO A 473 -14.82 -16.16 -8.90
N ALA A 474 -16.12 -15.98 -8.90
CA ALA A 474 -16.90 -15.96 -10.13
C ALA A 474 -16.67 -14.65 -10.90
N LYS A 475 -16.73 -14.73 -12.23
CA LYS A 475 -16.76 -13.52 -13.06
C LYS A 475 -18.06 -12.75 -12.78
N PRO A 476 -18.02 -11.42 -12.58
CA PRO A 476 -19.23 -10.62 -12.41
C PRO A 476 -20.17 -10.81 -13.57
N ALA A 477 -21.47 -10.85 -13.30
CA ALA A 477 -22.48 -10.76 -14.36
C ALA A 477 -22.31 -9.40 -15.04
N GLY A 478 -22.16 -9.42 -16.36
CA GLY A 478 -21.96 -8.23 -17.20
C GLY A 478 -23.16 -7.30 -17.22
#